data_df6a373ff7b4d8d0b880764f0b7562a1
#
_entry.id   df6a373ff7b4d8d0b880764f0b7562a1
#
_cell.length_a   1.000
_cell.length_b   1.000
_cell.length_c   1.000
_cell.angle_alpha   90.00
_cell.angle_beta   90.00
_cell.angle_gamma   90.00
#
_symmetry.space_group_name_H-M   'P 1'
#
loop_
_entity.id
_entity.type
_entity.pdbx_description
1 polymer ?
#
loop_
_entity_poly.entity_id
_entity_poly.type
_entity_poly.pdbx_seq_one_letter_code
_entity_poly.pdbx_strand_id
1 'polypeptide(L)'
;GHPDLAREHMEKSISLLDQFNLLHINDSIPQIANYAMFLTEQQEPERGISELQKLSGIIKEYHSDDCLDYAKVQETLGTIYLMTANLPQAKTHFKRAFKIYEKIWADEPEMIEAKYQEIQELYPQIGFCIGKNLSGLLTK
;
A
#
# COMPACT_ATOMS: atom_id res chain seq x y z
N GLY A 1 10.35 -18.54 -14.18
CA GLY A 1 10.97 -17.46 -13.50
C GLY A 1 12.11 -17.84 -12.62
N HIS A 2 12.89 -16.86 -12.31
CA HIS A 2 14.02 -17.00 -11.41
C HIS A 2 13.84 -16.00 -10.26
N PRO A 3 13.18 -16.40 -9.15
CA PRO A 3 12.92 -15.50 -8.04
C PRO A 3 14.18 -14.86 -7.45
N ASP A 4 15.27 -15.62 -7.37
CA ASP A 4 16.52 -15.11 -6.82
C ASP A 4 17.13 -14.01 -7.68
N LEU A 5 17.02 -14.12 -9.00
CA LEU A 5 17.52 -13.11 -9.92
C LEU A 5 16.63 -11.85 -9.87
N ALA A 6 15.30 -12.03 -9.82
CA ALA A 6 14.36 -10.92 -9.67
C ALA A 6 14.62 -10.17 -8.36
N ARG A 7 14.84 -10.90 -7.28
CA ARG A 7 15.15 -10.33 -5.97
C ARG A 7 16.45 -9.51 -6.02
N GLU A 8 17.47 -10.05 -6.60
CA GLU A 8 18.77 -9.39 -6.75
C GLU A 8 18.63 -8.07 -7.49
N HIS A 9 17.89 -8.05 -8.60
CA HIS A 9 17.66 -6.83 -9.37
C HIS A 9 16.87 -5.80 -8.58
N MET A 10 15.82 -6.21 -7.88
CA MET A 10 15.01 -5.31 -7.06
C MET A 10 15.82 -4.70 -5.93
N GLU A 11 16.56 -5.53 -5.19
CA GLU A 11 17.39 -5.08 -4.07
C GLU A 11 18.47 -4.12 -4.52
N LYS A 12 19.13 -4.40 -5.64
CA LYS A 12 20.16 -3.53 -6.19
C LYS A 12 19.59 -2.18 -6.61
N SER A 13 18.44 -2.18 -7.28
CA SER A 13 17.75 -0.97 -7.70
C SER A 13 17.40 -0.09 -6.51
N ILE A 14 16.79 -0.67 -5.48
CA ILE A 14 16.39 0.05 -4.27
C ILE A 14 17.60 0.55 -3.50
N SER A 15 18.66 -0.25 -3.42
CA SER A 15 19.90 0.14 -2.77
C SER A 15 20.53 1.38 -3.45
N LEU A 16 20.50 1.43 -4.78
CA LEU A 16 21.00 2.58 -5.53
C LEU A 16 20.15 3.83 -5.26
N LEU A 17 18.83 3.67 -5.22
CA LEU A 17 17.93 4.78 -4.91
C LEU A 17 18.19 5.32 -3.50
N ASP A 18 18.41 4.44 -2.53
CA ASP A 18 18.71 4.82 -1.15
C ASP A 18 20.06 5.53 -1.06
N GLN A 19 21.07 4.99 -1.76
CA GLN A 19 22.41 5.57 -1.80
C GLN A 19 22.42 7.02 -2.30
N PHE A 20 21.59 7.31 -3.30
CA PHE A 20 21.47 8.65 -3.88
C PHE A 20 20.34 9.48 -3.26
N ASN A 21 19.74 9.01 -2.17
CA ASN A 21 18.65 9.69 -1.46
C ASN A 21 17.45 10.00 -2.36
N LEU A 22 17.08 9.02 -3.20
CA LEU A 22 16.01 9.16 -4.18
C LEU A 22 14.75 8.35 -3.82
N LEU A 23 14.69 7.77 -2.61
CA LEU A 23 13.53 6.95 -2.22
C LEU A 23 12.23 7.75 -2.13
N HIS A 24 12.31 9.06 -1.90
CA HIS A 24 11.16 9.94 -1.79
C HIS A 24 10.57 10.35 -3.15
N ILE A 25 11.24 10.01 -4.24
CA ILE A 25 10.76 10.37 -5.58
C ILE A 25 9.59 9.49 -5.96
N ASN A 26 8.55 10.08 -6.54
CA ASN A 26 7.31 9.38 -6.87
C ASN A 26 7.52 8.11 -7.70
N ASP A 27 8.49 8.13 -8.63
CA ASP A 27 8.79 6.97 -9.47
C ASP A 27 9.43 5.81 -8.70
N SER A 28 10.03 6.08 -7.54
CA SER A 28 10.64 5.06 -6.69
C SER A 28 9.61 4.31 -5.85
N ILE A 29 8.50 4.96 -5.53
CA ILE A 29 7.48 4.41 -4.64
C ILE A 29 6.87 3.12 -5.17
N PRO A 30 6.43 3.04 -6.46
CA PRO A 30 5.92 1.78 -6.99
C PRO A 30 6.95 0.65 -6.99
N GLN A 31 8.22 0.95 -7.20
CA GLN A 31 9.29 -0.05 -7.18
C GLN A 31 9.42 -0.69 -5.80
N ILE A 32 9.38 0.13 -4.75
CA ILE A 32 9.50 -0.36 -3.37
C ILE A 32 8.25 -1.14 -2.98
N ALA A 33 7.06 -0.68 -3.37
CA ALA A 33 5.82 -1.39 -3.14
C ALA A 33 5.83 -2.78 -3.82
N ASN A 34 6.29 -2.84 -5.06
CA ASN A 34 6.42 -4.10 -5.80
C ASN A 34 7.41 -5.04 -5.13
N TYR A 35 8.52 -4.51 -4.63
CA TYR A 35 9.50 -5.30 -3.89
C TYR A 35 8.89 -5.88 -2.61
N ALA A 36 8.13 -5.09 -1.86
CA ALA A 36 7.48 -5.55 -0.64
C ALA A 36 6.48 -6.67 -0.93
N MET A 37 5.70 -6.55 -2.01
CA MET A 37 4.78 -7.59 -2.43
C MET A 37 5.54 -8.85 -2.86
N PHE A 38 6.62 -8.69 -3.60
CA PHE A 38 7.48 -9.81 -3.99
C PHE A 38 8.01 -10.55 -2.76
N LEU A 39 8.53 -9.83 -1.76
CA LEU A 39 9.01 -10.44 -0.51
C LEU A 39 7.91 -11.24 0.18
N THR A 40 6.69 -10.71 0.17
CA THR A 40 5.53 -11.39 0.77
C THR A 40 5.23 -12.70 0.04
N GLU A 41 5.28 -12.69 -1.28
CA GLU A 41 5.10 -13.89 -2.11
C GLU A 41 6.21 -14.92 -1.88
N GLN A 42 7.41 -14.46 -1.53
CA GLN A 42 8.54 -15.31 -1.20
C GLN A 42 8.55 -15.73 0.28
N GLN A 43 7.42 -15.61 0.97
CA GLN A 43 7.24 -16.02 2.37
C GLN A 43 8.06 -15.17 3.36
N GLU A 44 8.34 -13.91 3.02
CA GLU A 44 9.04 -12.96 3.89
C GLU A 44 8.21 -11.69 4.09
N PRO A 45 6.95 -11.81 4.58
CA PRO A 45 6.07 -10.65 4.73
C PRO A 45 6.60 -9.61 5.72
N GLU A 46 7.30 -10.02 6.76
CA GLU A 46 7.85 -9.10 7.76
C GLU A 46 8.86 -8.15 7.13
N ARG A 47 9.67 -8.65 6.20
CA ARG A 47 10.60 -7.80 5.45
C ARG A 47 9.87 -6.83 4.54
N GLY A 48 8.81 -7.30 3.87
CA GLY A 48 7.97 -6.45 3.03
C GLY A 48 7.33 -5.33 3.85
N ILE A 49 6.78 -5.67 5.00
CA ILE A 49 6.18 -4.70 5.92
C ILE A 49 7.21 -3.68 6.36
N SER A 50 8.40 -4.12 6.74
CA SER A 50 9.48 -3.24 7.18
C SER A 50 9.88 -2.23 6.09
N GLU A 51 10.00 -2.68 4.85
CA GLU A 51 10.31 -1.81 3.71
C GLU A 51 9.22 -0.74 3.51
N LEU A 52 7.96 -1.12 3.61
CA LEU A 52 6.83 -0.20 3.45
C LEU A 52 6.72 0.78 4.62
N GLN A 53 7.02 0.35 5.83
CA GLN A 53 7.02 1.24 7.00
C GLN A 53 8.11 2.30 6.86
N LYS A 54 9.29 1.91 6.39
CA LYS A 54 10.39 2.83 6.09
C LYS A 54 9.97 3.84 5.03
N LEU A 55 9.37 3.35 3.94
CA LEU A 55 8.88 4.20 2.85
C LEU A 55 7.79 5.15 3.33
N SER A 56 6.88 4.68 4.15
CA SER A 56 5.81 5.48 4.75
C SER A 56 6.38 6.69 5.50
N GLY A 57 7.42 6.45 6.31
CA GLY A 57 8.11 7.52 7.04
C GLY A 57 8.78 8.52 6.11
N ILE A 58 9.40 8.05 5.04
CA ILE A 58 10.05 8.91 4.05
C ILE A 58 9.02 9.79 3.34
N ILE A 59 7.90 9.22 2.91
CA ILE A 59 6.84 9.98 2.24
C ILE A 59 6.28 11.06 3.19
N LYS A 60 6.05 10.70 4.44
CA LYS A 60 5.54 11.63 5.43
C LYS A 60 6.50 12.81 5.64
N GLU A 61 7.80 12.53 5.65
CA GLU A 61 8.84 13.56 5.83
C GLU A 61 8.95 14.50 4.63
N TYR A 62 8.99 13.95 3.40
CA TYR A 62 9.26 14.72 2.19
C TYR A 62 8.00 15.27 1.52
N HIS A 63 6.85 14.68 1.78
CA HIS A 63 5.57 15.09 1.18
C HIS A 63 4.56 15.39 2.27
N SER A 64 3.77 14.38 2.66
CA SER A 64 2.79 14.50 3.74
C SER A 64 2.21 13.13 4.07
N ASP A 65 1.43 13.05 5.14
CA ASP A 65 0.72 11.82 5.49
C ASP A 65 -0.74 11.81 4.98
N ASP A 66 -1.09 12.74 4.10
CA ASP A 66 -2.41 12.80 3.47
C ASP A 66 -2.35 12.88 1.94
N CYS A 67 -1.23 12.50 1.34
CA CYS A 67 -1.06 12.46 -0.11
C CYS A 67 -1.40 11.08 -0.67
N LEU A 68 -1.62 11.04 -1.99
CA LEU A 68 -1.97 9.80 -2.70
C LEU A 68 -0.91 8.71 -2.51
N ASP A 69 0.36 9.07 -2.55
CA ASP A 69 1.45 8.11 -2.39
C ASP A 69 1.45 7.47 -1.01
N TYR A 70 1.19 8.26 0.03
CA TYR A 70 1.05 7.72 1.40
C TYR A 70 -0.12 6.75 1.47
N ALA A 71 -1.25 7.11 0.87
CA ALA A 71 -2.43 6.25 0.83
C ALA A 71 -2.14 4.91 0.13
N LYS A 72 -1.41 4.94 -0.98
CA LYS A 72 -1.02 3.72 -1.71
C LYS A 72 -0.14 2.80 -0.88
N VAL A 73 0.79 3.36 -0.11
CA VAL A 73 1.64 2.57 0.80
C VAL A 73 0.79 1.96 1.90
N GLN A 74 -0.15 2.71 2.48
CA GLN A 74 -1.06 2.18 3.49
C GLN A 74 -1.94 1.06 2.92
N GLU A 75 -2.43 1.22 1.70
CA GLU A 75 -3.20 0.18 1.01
C GLU A 75 -2.36 -1.09 0.82
N THR A 76 -1.11 -0.97 0.40
CA THR A 76 -0.21 -2.11 0.21
C THR A 76 0.07 -2.82 1.53
N LEU A 77 0.31 -2.07 2.60
CA LEU A 77 0.45 -2.64 3.94
C LEU A 77 -0.80 -3.43 4.34
N GLY A 78 -1.98 -2.85 4.13
CA GLY A 78 -3.24 -3.54 4.39
C GLY A 78 -3.36 -4.83 3.61
N THR A 79 -2.97 -4.81 2.35
CA THR A 79 -3.00 -5.99 1.47
C THR A 79 -2.09 -7.10 2.02
N ILE A 80 -0.87 -6.77 2.41
CA ILE A 80 0.05 -7.75 2.98
C ILE A 80 -0.53 -8.36 4.26
N TYR A 81 -1.13 -7.54 5.11
CA TYR A 81 -1.76 -8.05 6.32
C TYR A 81 -2.97 -8.95 6.02
N LEU A 82 -3.74 -8.67 4.95
CA LEU A 82 -4.79 -9.59 4.51
C LEU A 82 -4.20 -10.93 4.05
N MET A 83 -3.11 -10.88 3.29
CA MET A 83 -2.43 -12.08 2.81
C MET A 83 -1.90 -12.94 3.96
N THR A 84 -1.53 -12.32 5.06
CA THR A 84 -1.03 -13.01 6.26
C THR A 84 -2.11 -13.24 7.32
N ALA A 85 -3.37 -13.01 6.98
CA ALA A 85 -4.53 -13.20 7.85
C ALA A 85 -4.51 -12.37 9.14
N ASN A 86 -3.85 -11.22 9.11
CA ASN A 86 -3.83 -10.28 10.23
C ASN A 86 -4.87 -9.18 10.00
N LEU A 87 -6.13 -9.50 10.26
CA LEU A 87 -7.26 -8.60 10.01
C LEU A 87 -7.20 -7.30 10.81
N PRO A 88 -6.83 -7.28 12.10
CA PRO A 88 -6.75 -6.03 12.84
C PRO A 88 -5.79 -5.01 12.22
N GLN A 89 -4.61 -5.46 11.80
CA GLN A 89 -3.64 -4.58 11.14
C GLN A 89 -4.09 -4.18 9.75
N ALA A 90 -4.65 -5.12 8.99
CA ALA A 90 -5.22 -4.81 7.68
C ALA A 90 -6.27 -3.71 7.80
N LYS A 91 -7.17 -3.82 8.77
CA LYS A 91 -8.20 -2.83 9.04
C LYS A 91 -7.60 -1.44 9.31
N THR A 92 -6.57 -1.37 10.15
CA THR A 92 -5.92 -0.10 10.49
C THR A 92 -5.37 0.59 9.24
N HIS A 93 -4.64 -0.15 8.42
CA HIS A 93 -3.98 0.42 7.24
C HIS A 93 -4.98 0.77 6.13
N PHE A 94 -5.97 -0.08 5.87
CA PHE A 94 -7.00 0.23 4.88
C PHE A 94 -7.83 1.45 5.29
N LYS A 95 -8.17 1.59 6.56
CA LYS A 95 -8.90 2.77 7.04
C LYS A 95 -8.12 4.05 6.80
N ARG A 96 -6.81 4.02 7.05
CA ARG A 96 -5.94 5.17 6.75
C ARG A 96 -5.94 5.50 5.27
N ALA A 97 -5.76 4.48 4.42
CA ALA A 97 -5.73 4.67 2.98
C ALA A 97 -7.05 5.27 2.46
N PHE A 98 -8.17 4.67 2.84
CA PHE A 98 -9.49 5.13 2.35
C PHE A 98 -9.87 6.50 2.90
N LYS A 99 -9.46 6.84 4.11
CA LYS A 99 -9.67 8.19 4.65
C LYS A 99 -8.99 9.24 3.77
N ILE A 100 -7.78 8.94 3.28
CA ILE A 100 -7.07 9.82 2.36
C ILE A 100 -7.75 9.84 0.99
N TYR A 101 -8.18 8.69 0.47
CA TYR A 101 -8.90 8.62 -0.80
C TYR A 101 -10.20 9.43 -0.76
N GLU A 102 -10.95 9.35 0.34
CA GLU A 102 -12.18 10.15 0.53
C GLU A 102 -11.88 11.64 0.46
N LYS A 103 -10.76 12.07 1.00
CA LYS A 103 -10.35 13.46 0.99
C LYS A 103 -9.91 13.91 -0.40
N ILE A 104 -9.08 13.10 -1.07
CA ILE A 104 -8.53 13.43 -2.39
C ILE A 104 -9.63 13.37 -3.46
N TRP A 105 -10.49 12.36 -3.38
CA TRP A 105 -11.56 12.11 -4.36
C TRP A 105 -12.94 12.52 -3.84
N ALA A 106 -12.99 13.57 -3.02
CA ALA A 106 -14.26 14.03 -2.42
C ALA A 106 -15.34 14.33 -3.47
N ASP A 107 -14.93 14.87 -4.62
CA ASP A 107 -15.84 15.20 -5.73
C ASP A 107 -15.96 14.07 -6.76
N GLU A 108 -15.31 12.96 -6.53
CA GLU A 108 -15.26 11.81 -7.45
C GLU A 108 -15.50 10.50 -6.69
N PRO A 109 -16.71 10.30 -6.11
CA PRO A 109 -16.97 9.09 -5.30
C PRO A 109 -16.83 7.79 -6.10
N GLU A 110 -16.98 7.85 -7.43
CA GLU A 110 -16.79 6.69 -8.29
C GLU A 110 -15.34 6.19 -8.27
N MET A 111 -14.38 7.05 -7.99
CA MET A 111 -12.97 6.66 -7.86
C MET A 111 -12.76 5.81 -6.61
N ILE A 112 -13.43 6.18 -5.52
CA ILE A 112 -13.37 5.44 -4.26
C ILE A 112 -14.02 4.08 -4.44
N GLU A 113 -15.19 4.04 -5.09
CA GLU A 113 -15.88 2.79 -5.39
C GLU A 113 -15.03 1.85 -6.24
N ALA A 114 -14.41 2.39 -7.30
CA ALA A 114 -13.55 1.61 -8.18
C ALA A 114 -12.36 1.01 -7.41
N LYS A 115 -11.76 1.79 -6.52
CA LYS A 115 -10.65 1.33 -5.69
C LYS A 115 -11.09 0.22 -4.75
N TYR A 116 -12.24 0.37 -4.12
CA TYR A 116 -12.80 -0.65 -3.23
C TYR A 116 -13.08 -1.95 -3.99
N GLN A 117 -13.70 -1.85 -5.17
CA GLN A 117 -14.02 -3.03 -5.98
C GLN A 117 -12.76 -3.76 -6.45
N GLU A 118 -11.73 -3.02 -6.83
CA GLU A 118 -10.43 -3.57 -7.23
C GLU A 118 -9.85 -4.45 -6.13
N ILE A 119 -9.87 -3.96 -4.90
CA ILE A 119 -9.32 -4.71 -3.75
C ILE A 119 -10.24 -5.87 -3.37
N GLN A 120 -11.56 -5.65 -3.40
CA GLN A 120 -12.54 -6.65 -3.02
C GLN A 120 -12.50 -7.89 -3.93
N GLU A 121 -12.23 -7.70 -5.20
CA GLU A 121 -12.11 -8.81 -6.16
C GLU A 121 -11.00 -9.77 -5.77
N LEU A 122 -9.88 -9.23 -5.28
CA LEU A 122 -8.73 -10.03 -4.90
C LEU A 122 -8.81 -10.49 -3.44
N TYR A 123 -9.35 -9.65 -2.57
CA TYR A 123 -9.38 -9.89 -1.13
C TYR A 123 -10.77 -9.54 -0.56
N PRO A 124 -11.74 -10.47 -0.66
CA PRO A 124 -13.10 -10.20 -0.16
C PRO A 124 -13.15 -9.78 1.32
N GLN A 125 -12.14 -10.15 2.10
CA GLN A 125 -12.02 -9.80 3.51
C GLN A 125 -11.97 -8.29 3.77
N ILE A 126 -11.73 -7.48 2.74
CA ILE A 126 -11.70 -6.01 2.90
C ILE A 126 -13.02 -5.49 3.47
N GLY A 127 -14.13 -6.17 3.19
CA GLY A 127 -15.43 -5.81 3.75
C GLY A 127 -15.45 -5.81 5.26
N PHE A 128 -14.71 -6.70 5.88
CA PHE A 128 -14.56 -6.75 7.35
C PHE A 128 -13.66 -5.63 7.87
N CYS A 129 -12.76 -5.13 7.03
CA CYS A 129 -11.83 -4.08 7.41
C CYS A 129 -12.45 -2.69 7.33
N ILE A 130 -13.15 -2.40 6.23
CA ILE A 130 -13.70 -1.08 5.95
C ILE A 130 -15.20 -1.02 6.26
N GLY A 131 -15.90 -2.12 5.99
CA GLY A 131 -17.28 -2.32 6.39
C GLY A 131 -18.28 -1.39 5.75
N LYS A 132 -19.37 -1.17 6.50
CA LYS A 132 -20.53 -0.39 6.05
C LYS A 132 -20.22 1.10 5.86
N ASN A 133 -19.13 1.58 6.44
CA ASN A 133 -18.80 3.01 6.38
C ASN A 133 -18.55 3.48 4.96
N LEU A 134 -17.85 2.66 4.17
CA LEU A 134 -17.59 2.98 2.77
C LEU A 134 -18.87 2.96 1.95
N SER A 135 -19.70 1.92 2.13
CA SER A 135 -21.00 1.82 1.46
C SER A 135 -21.89 3.02 1.79
N GLY A 136 -21.88 3.47 3.05
CA GLY A 136 -22.65 4.64 3.47
C GLY A 136 -22.22 5.93 2.79
N LEU A 137 -20.92 6.09 2.56
CA LEU A 137 -20.38 7.25 1.84
C LEU A 137 -20.81 7.26 0.38
N LEU A 138 -20.83 6.10 -0.25
CA LEU A 138 -21.14 5.97 -1.67
C LEU A 138 -22.65 6.11 -1.96
N THR A 139 -23.48 5.85 -0.98
CA THR A 139 -24.93 5.97 -1.13
C THR A 139 -25.48 7.37 -0.78
N LYS A 140 -24.63 8.23 -0.30
CA LYS A 140 -24.96 9.61 -0.03
C LYS A 140 -24.69 10.50 -1.24
#